data_628e5bab93b98727fd235170e78377e1
#
_entry.id   628e5bab93b98727fd235170e78377e1
#
_cell.length_a   1.000
_cell.length_b   1.000
_cell.length_c   1.000
_cell.angle_alpha   90.00
_cell.angle_beta   90.00
_cell.angle_gamma   90.00
#
_symmetry.space_group_name_H-M   'P 1'
#
loop_
_entity.id
_entity.type
_entity.pdbx_description
1 polymer ?
#
loop_
_entity_poly.entity_id
_entity_poly.type
_entity_poly.pdbx_seq_one_letter_code
_entity_poly.pdbx_strand_id
1 'polypeptide(L)' 'MKVYDYRIAECFDFDEMSTYYTIQKYSVALEEYVLYSPKKFPELMQAKSAINMLRKYREPIYHYVE' A
#
# COMPACT_ATOMS: atom_id res chain seq x y z
N MET A 1 -17.56 6.06 -2.50
CA MET A 1 -16.67 4.91 -2.63
C MET A 1 -15.21 5.30 -2.56
N LYS A 2 -14.45 4.50 -1.87
CA LYS A 2 -13.03 4.82 -1.69
C LYS A 2 -12.20 4.20 -2.79
N VAL A 3 -11.66 5.07 -3.63
CA VAL A 3 -10.80 4.59 -4.71
C VAL A 3 -9.35 4.46 -4.26
N TYR A 4 -9.06 4.80 -3.01
CA TYR A 4 -7.70 4.74 -2.48
C TYR A 4 -7.62 3.81 -1.32
N ASP A 5 -8.06 2.62 -1.54
CA ASP A 5 -8.00 1.63 -0.50
C ASP A 5 -6.67 0.91 -0.58
N TYR A 6 -5.89 1.04 0.47
CA TYR A 6 -4.58 0.42 0.56
C TYR A 6 -4.64 -0.72 1.56
N ARG A 7 -3.84 -1.74 1.31
CA ARG A 7 -3.69 -2.82 2.27
C ARG A 7 -2.26 -3.31 2.26
N ILE A 8 -1.89 -4.02 3.32
CA ILE A 8 -0.56 -4.57 3.47
C ILE A 8 -0.61 -6.04 3.15
N ALA A 9 0.33 -6.48 2.32
CA ALA A 9 0.48 -7.89 2.00
C ALA A 9 1.72 -8.42 2.68
N GLU A 10 1.56 -9.53 3.38
CA GLU A 10 2.68 -10.21 4.02
C GLU A 10 3.25 -11.22 3.03
N CYS A 11 4.55 -11.12 2.78
CA CYS A 11 5.22 -11.95 1.79
C CYS A 11 6.39 -12.66 2.43
N PHE A 12 6.80 -13.76 1.82
CA PHE A 12 7.94 -14.50 2.32
C PHE A 12 8.97 -14.67 1.22
N ASP A 13 10.20 -14.32 1.53
CA ASP A 13 11.32 -14.44 0.60
C ASP A 13 12.06 -15.74 0.90
N PHE A 14 11.94 -16.71 0.01
CA PHE A 14 12.54 -18.02 0.23
C PHE A 14 14.05 -17.98 0.10
N ASP A 15 14.59 -17.05 -0.67
CA ASP A 15 16.02 -16.93 -0.80
C ASP A 15 16.68 -16.43 0.47
N GLU A 16 16.04 -15.48 1.12
CA GLU A 16 16.57 -14.91 2.35
C GLU A 16 15.91 -15.50 3.58
N MET A 17 14.93 -16.35 3.37
CA MET A 17 14.20 -16.99 4.47
C MET A 17 13.69 -15.97 5.47
N SER A 18 13.09 -14.92 4.94
CA SER A 18 12.60 -13.85 5.79
C SER A 18 11.26 -13.34 5.28
N THR A 19 10.52 -12.73 6.20
CA THR A 19 9.22 -12.14 5.89
C THR A 19 9.40 -10.66 5.60
N TYR A 20 8.64 -10.18 4.63
CA TYR A 20 8.61 -8.75 4.35
C TYR A 20 7.18 -8.34 4.01
N TYR A 21 6.95 -7.04 3.92
CA TYR A 21 5.60 -6.51 3.70
C TYR A 21 5.63 -5.54 2.53
N THR A 22 4.56 -5.57 1.75
CA THR A 22 4.39 -4.65 0.63
C THR A 22 3.05 -3.97 0.74
N ILE A 23 2.90 -2.87 0.03
CA ILE A 23 1.66 -2.11 0.02
C ILE A 23 0.95 -2.36 -1.31
N GLN A 24 -0.33 -2.69 -1.22
CA GLN A 24 -1.18 -2.89 -2.37
C GLN A 24 -2.26 -1.83 -2.40
N LYS A 25 -2.69 -1.49 -3.59
CA LYS A 25 -3.74 -0.51 -3.80
C LYS A 25 -4.85 -1.15 -4.60
N TYR A 26 -6.10 -0.86 -4.24
CA TYR A 26 -7.21 -1.41 -4.98
C TYR A 26 -7.35 -0.72 -6.33
N SER A 27 -7.42 -1.51 -7.37
CA SER A 27 -7.62 -1.02 -8.74
C SER A 27 -9.07 -1.19 -9.13
N VAL A 28 -9.76 -0.08 -9.31
CA VAL A 28 -11.16 -0.13 -9.71
C VAL A 28 -11.29 -0.74 -11.11
N ALA A 29 -10.36 -0.41 -11.97
CA ALA A 29 -10.40 -0.90 -13.35
C ALA A 29 -10.25 -2.42 -13.40
N LEU A 30 -9.38 -2.98 -12.58
CA LEU A 30 -9.13 -4.41 -12.56
C LEU A 30 -9.97 -5.13 -11.52
N GLU A 31 -10.62 -4.38 -10.64
CA GLU A 31 -11.45 -4.92 -9.57
C GLU A 31 -10.65 -5.88 -8.67
N GLU A 32 -9.40 -5.51 -8.42
CA GLU A 32 -8.54 -6.30 -7.54
C GLU A 32 -7.42 -5.44 -7.00
N TYR A 33 -6.76 -5.96 -5.97
CA TYR A 33 -5.60 -5.27 -5.41
C TYR A 33 -4.38 -5.53 -6.26
N VAL A 34 -3.61 -4.49 -6.49
CA VAL A 34 -2.37 -4.58 -7.25
C VAL A 34 -1.24 -3.99 -6.44
N LEU A 35 -0.02 -4.37 -6.78
CA LEU A 35 1.14 -3.84 -6.09
C LEU A 35 1.23 -2.33 -6.33
N TYR A 36 1.28 -1.58 -5.23
CA TYR A 36 1.37 -0.13 -5.32
C TYR A 36 2.81 0.33 -5.53
N SER A 37 3.73 -0.33 -4.82
CA SER A 37 5.12 0.09 -4.84
C SER A 37 6.00 -1.14 -4.71
N PRO A 38 7.16 -1.19 -5.39
CA PRO A 38 8.06 -2.34 -5.27
C PRO A 38 8.81 -2.36 -3.94
N LYS A 39 8.62 -1.35 -3.12
CA LYS A 39 9.37 -1.26 -1.87
C LYS A 39 8.95 -2.38 -0.92
N LYS A 40 9.94 -3.01 -0.30
CA LYS A 40 9.73 -4.07 0.68
C LYS A 40 10.02 -3.52 2.06
N PHE A 41 9.09 -3.75 2.97
CA PHE A 41 9.23 -3.29 4.36
C PHE A 41 9.55 -4.50 5.23
N PRO A 42 10.67 -4.47 5.96
CA PRO A 42 11.01 -5.62 6.82
C PRO A 42 10.11 -5.75 8.02
N GLU A 43 9.41 -4.68 8.42
CA GLU A 43 8.56 -4.71 9.59
C GLU A 43 7.18 -4.18 9.28
N LEU A 44 6.18 -4.79 9.91
CA LEU A 44 4.80 -4.40 9.70
C LEU A 44 4.56 -2.94 10.06
N MET A 45 5.18 -2.46 11.12
CA MET A 45 4.98 -1.08 11.55
C MET A 45 5.43 -0.08 10.50
N GLN A 46 6.48 -0.40 9.77
CA GLN A 46 6.95 0.50 8.73
C GLN A 46 5.95 0.59 7.59
N ALA A 47 5.35 -0.54 7.22
CA ALA A 47 4.34 -0.54 6.18
C ALA A 47 3.10 0.23 6.63
N LYS A 48 2.71 0.08 7.88
CA LYS A 48 1.56 0.82 8.40
C LYS A 48 1.80 2.31 8.40
N SER A 49 3.00 2.74 8.77
CA SER A 49 3.33 4.16 8.75
C SER A 49 3.28 4.71 7.34
N ALA A 50 3.77 3.93 6.37
CA ALA A 50 3.74 4.38 4.98
C ALA A 50 2.32 4.55 4.49
N ILE A 51 1.43 3.63 4.85
CA ILE A 51 0.03 3.73 4.43
C ILE A 51 -0.62 4.96 5.06
N ASN A 52 -0.33 5.22 6.32
CA ASN A 52 -0.90 6.38 6.98
C ASN A 52 -0.48 7.66 6.29
N MET A 53 0.76 7.74 5.85
CA MET A 53 1.23 8.92 5.16
C MET A 53 0.59 9.06 3.79
N LEU A 54 0.39 7.95 3.09
CA LEU A 54 -0.27 8.00 1.80
C LEU A 54 -1.69 8.54 1.93
N ARG A 55 -2.42 8.05 2.92
CA ARG A 55 -3.78 8.51 3.13
C ARG A 55 -3.82 9.97 3.52
N LYS A 56 -2.86 10.39 4.34
CA LYS A 56 -2.85 11.75 4.83
C LYS A 56 -2.60 12.77 3.73
N TYR A 57 -1.73 12.44 2.78
CA TYR A 57 -1.37 13.41 1.76
C TYR A 57 -2.28 13.36 0.54
N ARG A 58 -2.93 12.25 0.32
CA ARG A 58 -3.74 12.14 -0.89
C ARG A 58 -5.10 12.80 -0.76
N GLU A 59 -5.67 12.79 0.42
CA GLU A 59 -6.98 13.36 0.60
C GLU A 59 -7.02 14.87 0.33
N PRO A 60 -6.07 15.65 0.82
CA PRO A 60 -6.08 17.08 0.51
C PRO A 60 -5.96 17.36 -0.98
N ILE A 61 -5.21 16.53 -1.70
CA ILE A 61 -5.05 16.73 -3.14
C ILE A 61 -6.38 16.59 -3.85
N TYR A 62 -7.21 15.71 -3.36
CA TYR A 62 -8.51 15.49 -3.95
C TYR A 62 -9.39 16.72 -3.94
N HIS A 63 -9.31 17.48 -2.88
CA HIS A 63 -10.16 18.65 -2.74
C HIS A 63 -9.83 19.71 -3.77
N TYR A 64 -8.61 19.72 -4.25
CA TYR A 64 -8.22 20.75 -5.19
C TYR A 64 -8.67 20.44 -6.60
N VAL A 65 -8.98 19.22 -6.87
CA VAL A 65 -9.37 18.83 -8.21
C VAL A 65 -10.74 19.37 -8.54
N GLU A 66 -11.55 19.55 -7.55
CA GLU A 66 -12.88 20.09 -7.78
C GLU A 66 -12.84 21.54 -8.12
#